data_cda3e45ac9232dd65c3c8e0318429446
#
_entry.id   cda3e45ac9232dd65c3c8e0318429446
#
_cell.length_a   1.000
_cell.length_b   1.000
_cell.length_c   1.000
_cell.angle_alpha   90.00
_cell.angle_beta   90.00
_cell.angle_gamma   90.00
#
_symmetry.space_group_name_H-M   'P 1'
#
loop_
_entity.id
_entity.type
_entity.pdbx_description
1 polymer ?
#
loop_
_entity_poly.entity_id
_entity_poly.type
_entity_poly.pdbx_seq_one_letter_code
_entity_poly.pdbx_strand_id
1 'polypeptide(L)'
;MKLKGTRTEKNLLAAFAGESQARNRYTYFASAAKKEGFEQIAAIFMETADNEKEHAKRFFKFLEGGMAEFTASFPAGRIGTTAENLKAAAEGEHEEWSKLYPGFADIAQEEGFLDVAAAFRYISKVEIEHEKRYLKLLENVANGRVFKKEKSATWICRNCGYHHEGPEVPEQCPTCLHPKSFFELWAENY
;
A
#
# COMPACT_ATOMS: atom_id res chain seq x y z
N MET A 1 2.21 -15.60 -29.36
CA MET A 1 0.90 -14.93 -29.57
C MET A 1 1.16 -13.44 -29.53
N LYS A 2 0.49 -12.60 -30.29
CA LYS A 2 0.73 -11.14 -30.31
C LYS A 2 -0.22 -10.47 -29.32
N LEU A 3 0.30 -9.68 -28.38
CA LEU A 3 -0.46 -9.03 -27.31
C LEU A 3 -1.26 -7.82 -27.84
N LYS A 4 -0.71 -7.11 -28.80
CA LYS A 4 -1.24 -5.85 -29.32
C LYS A 4 -2.68 -6.00 -29.86
N GLY A 5 -3.59 -5.17 -29.34
CA GLY A 5 -5.01 -5.15 -29.71
C GLY A 5 -5.90 -6.10 -28.91
N THR A 6 -5.34 -6.90 -28.00
CA THR A 6 -6.11 -7.84 -27.17
C THR A 6 -6.78 -7.16 -25.96
N ARG A 7 -7.73 -7.84 -25.32
CA ARG A 7 -8.28 -7.43 -24.02
C ARG A 7 -7.23 -7.45 -22.94
N THR A 8 -6.29 -8.42 -23.01
CA THR A 8 -5.15 -8.55 -22.08
C THR A 8 -4.25 -7.32 -22.15
N GLU A 9 -3.95 -6.78 -23.33
CA GLU A 9 -3.17 -5.54 -23.45
C GLU A 9 -3.88 -4.37 -22.75
N LYS A 10 -5.19 -4.22 -22.95
CA LYS A 10 -5.96 -3.15 -22.29
C LYS A 10 -5.97 -3.29 -20.78
N ASN A 11 -6.10 -4.52 -20.28
CA ASN A 11 -6.05 -4.80 -18.83
C ASN A 11 -4.66 -4.52 -18.25
N LEU A 12 -3.59 -4.86 -18.97
CA LEU A 12 -2.21 -4.53 -18.55
C LEU A 12 -1.99 -3.01 -18.50
N LEU A 13 -2.50 -2.26 -19.48
CA LEU A 13 -2.40 -0.79 -19.47
C LEU A 13 -3.21 -0.19 -18.30
N ALA A 14 -4.42 -0.69 -18.06
CA ALA A 14 -5.25 -0.26 -16.95
C ALA A 14 -4.58 -0.56 -15.60
N ALA A 15 -4.03 -1.76 -15.42
CA ALA A 15 -3.30 -2.13 -14.21
C ALA A 15 -2.03 -1.29 -14.03
N PHE A 16 -1.20 -1.15 -15.06
CA PHE A 16 -0.03 -0.29 -15.01
C PHE A 16 -0.35 1.17 -14.59
N ALA A 17 -1.42 1.74 -15.13
CA ALA A 17 -1.88 3.07 -14.76
C ALA A 17 -2.46 3.10 -13.34
N GLY A 18 -3.18 2.04 -12.93
CA GLY A 18 -3.71 1.84 -11.58
C GLY A 18 -2.61 1.88 -10.52
N GLU A 19 -1.61 1.02 -10.67
CA GLU A 19 -0.46 0.98 -9.77
C GLU A 19 0.33 2.30 -9.76
N SER A 20 0.51 2.90 -10.93
CA SER A 20 1.25 4.16 -11.05
C SER A 20 0.55 5.31 -10.31
N GLN A 21 -0.78 5.39 -10.35
CA GLN A 21 -1.51 6.40 -9.61
C GLN A 21 -1.61 6.05 -8.11
N ALA A 22 -1.76 4.75 -7.74
CA ALA A 22 -1.75 4.29 -6.36
C ALA A 22 -0.42 4.65 -5.66
N ARG A 23 0.70 4.37 -6.32
CA ARG A 23 2.03 4.80 -5.88
C ARG A 23 2.06 6.28 -5.54
N ASN A 24 1.58 7.16 -6.43
CA ASN A 24 1.58 8.59 -6.18
C ASN A 24 0.66 8.96 -5.02
N ARG A 25 -0.56 8.41 -4.96
CA ARG A 25 -1.50 8.66 -3.85
C ARG A 25 -0.89 8.29 -2.51
N TYR A 26 -0.23 7.13 -2.41
CA TYR A 26 0.39 6.67 -1.15
C TYR A 26 1.54 7.58 -0.70
N THR A 27 2.32 8.15 -1.62
CA THR A 27 3.31 9.17 -1.23
C THR A 27 2.66 10.44 -0.66
N TYR A 28 1.50 10.84 -1.19
CA TYR A 28 0.74 11.98 -0.64
C TYR A 28 0.15 11.65 0.73
N PHE A 29 -0.38 10.44 0.90
CA PHE A 29 -0.91 9.95 2.17
C PHE A 29 0.17 9.81 3.24
N ALA A 30 1.38 9.37 2.86
CA ALA A 30 2.54 9.36 3.74
C ALA A 30 2.87 10.77 4.27
N SER A 31 2.84 11.77 3.39
CA SER A 31 3.07 13.17 3.80
C SER A 31 2.01 13.68 4.79
N ALA A 32 0.73 13.31 4.59
CA ALA A 32 -0.34 13.66 5.51
C ALA A 32 -0.14 12.96 6.88
N ALA A 33 0.14 11.66 6.90
CA ALA A 33 0.38 10.89 8.12
C ALA A 33 1.57 11.45 8.93
N LYS A 34 2.64 11.82 8.25
CA LYS A 34 3.81 12.47 8.89
C LYS A 34 3.45 13.79 9.56
N LYS A 35 2.66 14.65 8.89
CA LYS A 35 2.19 15.92 9.46
C LYS A 35 1.29 15.73 10.68
N GLU A 36 0.51 14.65 10.71
CA GLU A 36 -0.34 14.28 11.85
C GLU A 36 0.43 13.57 12.98
N GLY A 37 1.74 13.32 12.80
CA GLY A 37 2.59 12.69 13.81
C GLY A 37 2.52 11.16 13.83
N PHE A 38 2.29 10.52 12.69
CA PHE A 38 2.26 9.06 12.54
C PHE A 38 3.41 8.58 11.64
N GLU A 39 4.65 8.66 12.15
CA GLU A 39 5.87 8.33 11.38
C GLU A 39 5.88 6.89 10.87
N GLN A 40 5.40 5.92 11.68
CA GLN A 40 5.29 4.52 11.23
C GLN A 40 4.29 4.39 10.07
N ILE A 41 3.11 5.00 10.18
CA ILE A 41 2.08 4.94 9.12
C ILE A 41 2.60 5.59 7.85
N ALA A 42 3.31 6.72 7.98
CA ALA A 42 3.94 7.37 6.83
C ALA A 42 4.97 6.45 6.14
N ALA A 43 5.80 5.75 6.92
CA ALA A 43 6.76 4.81 6.38
C ALA A 43 6.09 3.61 5.69
N ILE A 44 4.99 3.10 6.24
CA ILE A 44 4.22 2.00 5.65
C ILE A 44 3.58 2.44 4.31
N PHE A 45 3.03 3.65 4.22
CA PHE A 45 2.56 4.18 2.94
C PHE A 45 3.68 4.29 1.90
N MET A 46 4.88 4.72 2.31
CA MET A 46 6.03 4.80 1.41
C MET A 46 6.49 3.41 0.95
N GLU A 47 6.56 2.44 1.86
CA GLU A 47 6.87 1.05 1.55
C GLU A 47 5.88 0.47 0.53
N THR A 48 4.56 0.64 0.77
CA THR A 48 3.55 0.20 -0.17
C THR A 48 3.68 0.93 -1.51
N ALA A 49 3.93 2.25 -1.52
CA ALA A 49 4.17 3.00 -2.76
C ALA A 49 5.35 2.42 -3.57
N ASP A 50 6.39 1.90 -2.92
CA ASP A 50 7.50 1.22 -3.60
C ASP A 50 7.10 -0.18 -4.10
N ASN A 51 6.19 -0.88 -3.40
CA ASN A 51 5.61 -2.13 -3.90
C ASN A 51 4.79 -1.88 -5.18
N GLU A 52 3.90 -0.88 -5.21
CA GLU A 52 3.07 -0.55 -6.39
C GLU A 52 3.94 -0.15 -7.59
N LYS A 53 5.06 0.50 -7.36
CA LYS A 53 6.05 0.75 -8.42
C LYS A 53 6.58 -0.56 -9.05
N GLU A 54 6.84 -1.60 -8.26
CA GLU A 54 7.33 -2.88 -8.79
C GLU A 54 6.18 -3.66 -9.46
N HIS A 55 4.93 -3.58 -8.96
CA HIS A 55 3.76 -4.13 -9.64
C HIS A 55 3.55 -3.46 -11.00
N ALA A 56 3.54 -2.13 -11.05
CA ALA A 56 3.48 -1.35 -12.29
C ALA A 56 4.55 -1.78 -13.28
N LYS A 57 5.80 -1.90 -12.83
CA LYS A 57 6.93 -2.35 -13.64
C LYS A 57 6.75 -3.80 -14.14
N ARG A 58 6.15 -4.68 -13.33
CA ARG A 58 5.85 -6.05 -13.74
C ARG A 58 4.86 -6.07 -14.90
N PHE A 59 3.77 -5.29 -14.83
CA PHE A 59 2.79 -5.16 -15.90
C PHE A 59 3.39 -4.50 -17.14
N PHE A 60 4.17 -3.44 -16.97
CA PHE A 60 4.83 -2.73 -18.06
C PHE A 60 5.77 -3.63 -18.89
N LYS A 61 6.45 -4.59 -18.25
CA LYS A 61 7.35 -5.54 -18.94
C LYS A 61 6.66 -6.49 -19.91
N PHE A 62 5.34 -6.67 -19.82
CA PHE A 62 4.58 -7.46 -20.77
C PHE A 62 4.18 -6.67 -22.03
N LEU A 63 4.19 -5.35 -21.97
CA LEU A 63 3.80 -4.50 -23.09
C LEU A 63 4.85 -4.51 -24.19
N GLU A 64 4.38 -4.50 -25.45
CA GLU A 64 5.23 -4.64 -26.65
C GLU A 64 5.72 -3.28 -27.20
N GLY A 65 5.53 -2.19 -26.47
CA GLY A 65 5.99 -0.84 -26.83
C GLY A 65 5.04 -0.07 -27.76
N GLY A 66 5.46 1.17 -28.08
CA GLY A 66 4.68 2.11 -28.87
C GLY A 66 3.73 2.96 -28.03
N MET A 67 2.83 3.68 -28.72
CA MET A 67 1.76 4.46 -28.08
C MET A 67 0.49 3.61 -28.05
N ALA A 68 -0.24 3.66 -26.93
CA ALA A 68 -1.51 2.98 -26.76
C ALA A 68 -2.53 3.93 -26.14
N GLU A 69 -3.76 3.87 -26.61
CA GLU A 69 -4.91 4.57 -26.02
C GLU A 69 -5.83 3.56 -25.32
N PHE A 70 -6.26 3.89 -24.12
CA PHE A 70 -7.24 3.11 -23.39
C PHE A 70 -8.09 4.01 -22.49
N THR A 71 -9.27 3.52 -22.10
CA THR A 71 -10.15 4.20 -21.16
C THR A 71 -10.23 3.39 -19.88
N ALA A 72 -10.00 4.05 -18.73
CA ALA A 72 -10.14 3.46 -17.42
C ALA A 72 -10.63 4.51 -16.40
N SER A 73 -11.17 4.05 -15.28
CA SER A 73 -11.58 4.90 -14.17
C SER A 73 -10.65 4.68 -12.99
N PHE A 74 -10.24 5.76 -12.36
CA PHE A 74 -9.37 5.74 -11.20
C PHE A 74 -9.92 6.64 -10.09
N PRO A 75 -9.55 6.39 -8.81
CA PRO A 75 -9.93 7.28 -7.73
C PRO A 75 -9.46 8.71 -7.99
N ALA A 76 -10.42 9.64 -7.97
CA ALA A 76 -10.18 11.08 -8.12
C ALA A 76 -10.35 11.81 -6.77
N GLY A 77 -10.01 11.12 -5.68
CA GLY A 77 -10.25 11.57 -4.32
C GLY A 77 -9.24 12.59 -3.82
N ARG A 78 -9.53 13.06 -2.61
CA ARG A 78 -8.74 14.07 -1.88
C ARG A 78 -7.62 13.42 -1.08
N ILE A 79 -6.62 14.24 -0.73
CA ILE A 79 -5.74 13.93 0.39
C ILE A 79 -6.47 14.38 1.66
N GLY A 80 -6.90 13.44 2.46
CA GLY A 80 -7.62 13.65 3.71
C GLY A 80 -6.73 13.50 4.94
N THR A 81 -7.37 13.26 6.09
CA THR A 81 -6.70 12.83 7.31
C THR A 81 -6.08 11.44 7.14
N THR A 82 -5.17 11.06 8.03
CA THR A 82 -4.55 9.73 8.02
C THR A 82 -5.60 8.62 8.04
N ALA A 83 -6.67 8.75 8.83
CA ALA A 83 -7.74 7.75 8.88
C ALA A 83 -8.52 7.66 7.55
N GLU A 84 -8.86 8.80 6.94
CA GLU A 84 -9.53 8.83 5.64
C GLU A 84 -8.65 8.25 4.53
N ASN A 85 -7.36 8.56 4.55
CA ASN A 85 -6.39 8.05 3.59
C ASN A 85 -6.17 6.53 3.72
N LEU A 86 -6.08 6.01 4.95
CA LEU A 86 -5.99 4.56 5.22
C LEU A 86 -7.24 3.83 4.72
N LYS A 87 -8.42 4.41 4.94
CA LYS A 87 -9.68 3.84 4.43
C LYS A 87 -9.70 3.82 2.92
N ALA A 88 -9.37 4.93 2.26
CA ALA A 88 -9.34 5.03 0.80
C ALA A 88 -8.30 4.10 0.16
N ALA A 89 -7.16 3.89 0.82
CA ALA A 89 -6.16 2.93 0.40
C ALA A 89 -6.71 1.49 0.51
N ALA A 90 -7.25 1.10 1.67
CA ALA A 90 -7.83 -0.24 1.86
C ALA A 90 -8.96 -0.56 0.86
N GLU A 91 -9.83 0.41 0.55
CA GLU A 91 -10.89 0.25 -0.44
C GLU A 91 -10.33 0.02 -1.86
N GLY A 92 -9.23 0.69 -2.21
CA GLY A 92 -8.54 0.49 -3.49
C GLY A 92 -7.95 -0.91 -3.61
N GLU A 93 -7.16 -1.33 -2.61
CA GLU A 93 -6.59 -2.69 -2.56
C GLU A 93 -7.69 -3.76 -2.64
N HIS A 94 -8.80 -3.54 -1.89
CA HIS A 94 -9.95 -4.45 -1.92
C HIS A 94 -10.54 -4.61 -3.34
N GLU A 95 -10.69 -3.53 -4.08
CA GLU A 95 -11.20 -3.59 -5.46
C GLU A 95 -10.25 -4.34 -6.38
N GLU A 96 -8.95 -4.13 -6.23
CA GLU A 96 -7.91 -4.78 -7.04
C GLU A 96 -7.91 -6.29 -6.84
N TRP A 97 -7.83 -6.79 -5.60
CA TRP A 97 -7.74 -8.22 -5.37
C TRP A 97 -9.08 -8.96 -5.50
N SER A 98 -10.21 -8.30 -5.20
CA SER A 98 -11.51 -8.96 -5.20
C SER A 98 -12.21 -8.98 -6.56
N LYS A 99 -11.88 -8.03 -7.45
CA LYS A 99 -12.57 -7.85 -8.74
C LYS A 99 -11.63 -7.71 -9.92
N LEU A 100 -10.72 -6.72 -9.89
CA LEU A 100 -9.97 -6.31 -11.07
C LEU A 100 -8.98 -7.39 -11.51
N TYR A 101 -8.04 -7.76 -10.64
CA TYR A 101 -6.97 -8.69 -11.00
C TYR A 101 -7.45 -10.13 -11.23
N PRO A 102 -8.42 -10.68 -10.47
CA PRO A 102 -9.03 -11.95 -10.86
C PRO A 102 -9.64 -11.93 -12.25
N GLY A 103 -10.45 -10.90 -12.56
CA GLY A 103 -11.07 -10.75 -13.88
C GLY A 103 -10.04 -10.56 -15.00
N PHE A 104 -8.99 -9.79 -14.77
CA PHE A 104 -7.90 -9.62 -15.72
C PHE A 104 -7.10 -10.91 -15.95
N ALA A 105 -6.88 -11.69 -14.88
CA ALA A 105 -6.22 -12.99 -14.97
C ALA A 105 -7.02 -13.98 -15.80
N ASP A 106 -8.34 -14.03 -15.62
CA ASP A 106 -9.21 -14.94 -16.37
C ASP A 106 -9.22 -14.58 -17.87
N ILE A 107 -9.31 -13.29 -18.21
CA ILE A 107 -9.21 -12.81 -19.59
C ILE A 107 -7.86 -13.15 -20.20
N ALA A 108 -6.76 -12.96 -19.46
CA ALA A 108 -5.43 -13.30 -19.94
C ALA A 108 -5.27 -14.81 -20.18
N GLN A 109 -5.86 -15.63 -19.32
CA GLN A 109 -5.88 -17.08 -19.49
C GLN A 109 -6.70 -17.51 -20.72
N GLU A 110 -7.90 -16.93 -20.92
CA GLU A 110 -8.75 -17.18 -22.11
C GLU A 110 -8.01 -16.83 -23.41
N GLU A 111 -7.27 -15.73 -23.42
CA GLU A 111 -6.49 -15.29 -24.59
C GLU A 111 -5.13 -15.99 -24.71
N GLY A 112 -4.78 -16.93 -23.80
CA GLY A 112 -3.59 -17.76 -23.83
C GLY A 112 -2.31 -17.09 -23.28
N PHE A 113 -2.41 -15.95 -22.61
CA PHE A 113 -1.29 -15.24 -21.97
C PHE A 113 -1.09 -15.73 -20.53
N LEU A 114 -0.65 -16.98 -20.36
CA LEU A 114 -0.58 -17.66 -19.07
C LEU A 114 0.33 -16.96 -18.06
N ASP A 115 1.46 -16.40 -18.52
CA ASP A 115 2.40 -15.67 -17.65
C ASP A 115 1.79 -14.35 -17.13
N VAL A 116 0.97 -13.68 -17.95
CA VAL A 116 0.22 -12.49 -17.55
C VAL A 116 -0.85 -12.87 -16.54
N ALA A 117 -1.62 -13.93 -16.80
CA ALA A 117 -2.62 -14.44 -15.86
C ALA A 117 -2.00 -14.79 -14.50
N ALA A 118 -0.84 -15.45 -14.51
CA ALA A 118 -0.10 -15.78 -13.30
C ALA A 118 0.34 -14.51 -12.54
N ALA A 119 0.85 -13.49 -13.26
CA ALA A 119 1.26 -12.21 -12.65
C ALA A 119 0.11 -11.52 -11.94
N PHE A 120 -1.06 -11.38 -12.57
CA PHE A 120 -2.26 -10.83 -11.94
C PHE A 120 -2.66 -11.60 -10.68
N ARG A 121 -2.67 -12.94 -10.72
CA ARG A 121 -3.01 -13.77 -9.56
C ARG A 121 -2.01 -13.65 -8.40
N TYR A 122 -0.72 -13.49 -8.68
CA TYR A 122 0.28 -13.31 -7.62
C TYR A 122 0.23 -11.92 -7.01
N ILE A 123 0.12 -10.88 -7.82
CA ILE A 123 -0.03 -9.50 -7.33
C ILE A 123 -1.31 -9.38 -6.51
N SER A 124 -2.45 -9.91 -6.98
CA SER A 124 -3.71 -9.94 -6.21
C SER A 124 -3.56 -10.49 -4.77
N LYS A 125 -2.65 -11.44 -4.54
CA LYS A 125 -2.35 -11.94 -3.18
C LYS A 125 -1.60 -10.92 -2.32
N VAL A 126 -0.81 -10.06 -2.93
CA VAL A 126 -0.10 -8.98 -2.22
C VAL A 126 -1.10 -7.94 -1.78
N GLU A 127 -2.07 -7.56 -2.65
CA GLU A 127 -3.07 -6.54 -2.33
C GLU A 127 -4.00 -6.95 -1.18
N ILE A 128 -4.23 -8.26 -0.98
CA ILE A 128 -4.90 -8.77 0.24
C ILE A 128 -4.13 -8.36 1.51
N GLU A 129 -2.81 -8.47 1.50
CA GLU A 129 -1.99 -8.14 2.67
C GLU A 129 -1.85 -6.62 2.85
N HIS A 130 -1.81 -5.85 1.76
CA HIS A 130 -1.88 -4.38 1.81
C HIS A 130 -3.19 -3.92 2.44
N GLU A 131 -4.34 -4.43 2.00
CA GLU A 131 -5.65 -4.12 2.58
C GLU A 131 -5.68 -4.43 4.08
N LYS A 132 -5.32 -5.64 4.48
CA LYS A 132 -5.30 -6.06 5.89
C LYS A 132 -4.45 -5.11 6.75
N ARG A 133 -3.29 -4.73 6.25
CA ARG A 133 -2.38 -3.81 6.92
C ARG A 133 -3.01 -2.43 7.09
N TYR A 134 -3.61 -1.88 6.03
CA TYR A 134 -4.29 -0.59 6.09
C TYR A 134 -5.50 -0.60 7.02
N LEU A 135 -6.32 -1.63 6.98
CA LEU A 135 -7.45 -1.79 7.91
C LEU A 135 -7.01 -1.87 9.37
N LYS A 136 -5.91 -2.58 9.64
CA LYS A 136 -5.36 -2.66 11.00
C LYS A 136 -4.81 -1.33 11.49
N LEU A 137 -4.14 -0.58 10.64
CA LEU A 137 -3.67 0.77 10.96
C LEU A 137 -4.85 1.73 11.18
N LEU A 138 -5.87 1.66 10.35
CA LEU A 138 -7.11 2.43 10.50
C LEU A 138 -7.77 2.15 11.84
N GLU A 139 -7.91 0.88 12.23
CA GLU A 139 -8.44 0.49 13.54
C GLU A 139 -7.62 1.10 14.68
N ASN A 140 -6.29 1.07 14.59
CA ASN A 140 -5.42 1.65 15.61
C ASN A 140 -5.57 3.17 15.72
N VAL A 141 -5.67 3.88 14.59
CA VAL A 141 -5.88 5.33 14.58
C VAL A 141 -7.25 5.68 15.17
N ALA A 142 -8.31 5.02 14.71
CA ALA A 142 -9.68 5.29 15.15
C ALA A 142 -9.90 5.05 16.66
N ASN A 143 -9.17 4.07 17.23
CA ASN A 143 -9.29 3.72 18.65
C ASN A 143 -8.19 4.36 19.54
N GLY A 144 -7.36 5.27 19.02
CA GLY A 144 -6.26 5.88 19.77
C GLY A 144 -5.21 4.88 20.25
N ARG A 145 -5.01 3.79 19.50
CA ARG A 145 -4.12 2.66 19.89
C ARG A 145 -2.77 2.67 19.16
N VAL A 146 -2.44 3.72 18.43
CA VAL A 146 -1.16 3.82 17.72
C VAL A 146 0.00 3.81 18.72
N PHE A 147 -0.08 4.65 19.76
CA PHE A 147 0.97 4.83 20.78
C PHE A 147 0.61 4.22 22.12
N LYS A 148 -0.47 3.43 22.20
CA LYS A 148 -0.99 2.84 23.42
C LYS A 148 -1.54 1.43 23.16
N LYS A 149 -1.35 0.52 24.10
CA LYS A 149 -1.89 -0.84 24.08
C LYS A 149 -2.54 -1.16 25.44
N GLU A 150 -3.40 -2.16 25.44
CA GLU A 150 -4.07 -2.62 26.68
C GLU A 150 -3.10 -3.28 27.66
N LYS A 151 -2.04 -3.89 27.14
CA LYS A 151 -0.98 -4.55 27.92
C LYS A 151 0.35 -3.88 27.63
N SER A 152 1.31 -4.07 28.57
CA SER A 152 2.70 -3.67 28.33
C SER A 152 3.22 -4.30 27.04
N ALA A 153 3.93 -3.49 26.25
CA ALA A 153 4.55 -3.89 24.99
C ALA A 153 5.94 -3.25 24.91
N THR A 154 6.80 -3.84 24.11
CA THR A 154 8.08 -3.24 23.76
C THR A 154 7.91 -2.33 22.57
N TRP A 155 8.37 -1.11 22.70
CA TRP A 155 8.35 -0.07 21.66
C TRP A 155 9.77 0.30 21.27
N ILE A 156 9.94 0.70 20.02
CA ILE A 156 11.24 1.21 19.54
C ILE A 156 11.07 2.63 18.97
N CYS A 157 12.01 3.49 19.30
CA CYS A 157 12.14 4.79 18.66
C CYS A 157 12.77 4.64 17.28
N ARG A 158 12.02 4.93 16.23
CA ARG A 158 12.48 4.86 14.82
C ARG A 158 13.69 5.74 14.52
N ASN A 159 13.90 6.82 15.30
CA ASN A 159 15.01 7.73 15.07
C ASN A 159 16.35 7.24 15.65
N CYS A 160 16.34 6.63 16.85
CA CYS A 160 17.60 6.32 17.55
C CYS A 160 17.72 4.88 18.05
N GLY A 161 16.69 4.04 17.85
CA GLY A 161 16.72 2.65 18.29
C GLY A 161 16.49 2.45 19.80
N TYR A 162 16.13 3.48 20.58
CA TYR A 162 15.81 3.32 22.00
C TYR A 162 14.57 2.44 22.18
N HIS A 163 14.67 1.45 23.08
CA HIS A 163 13.56 0.58 23.47
C HIS A 163 12.88 1.09 24.74
N HIS A 164 11.56 1.10 24.74
CA HIS A 164 10.71 1.43 25.87
C HIS A 164 9.75 0.27 26.15
N GLU A 165 9.59 -0.09 27.42
CA GLU A 165 8.63 -1.09 27.86
C GLU A 165 7.50 -0.42 28.63
N GLY A 166 6.26 -0.66 28.21
CA GLY A 166 5.08 -0.09 28.86
C GLY A 166 3.81 -0.23 28.00
N PRO A 167 2.65 0.08 28.59
CA PRO A 167 1.38 0.07 27.84
C PRO A 167 1.25 1.29 26.91
N GLU A 168 2.06 2.35 27.12
CA GLU A 168 2.02 3.60 26.36
C GLU A 168 3.43 4.14 26.19
N VAL A 169 3.70 4.76 25.05
CA VAL A 169 5.01 5.39 24.77
C VAL A 169 5.15 6.71 25.54
N PRO A 170 6.39 7.14 25.89
CA PRO A 170 6.61 8.45 26.47
C PRO A 170 6.33 9.55 25.44
N GLU A 171 5.91 10.74 25.89
CA GLU A 171 5.65 11.90 25.02
C GLU A 171 6.89 12.33 24.23
N GLN A 172 8.08 12.04 24.77
CA GLN A 172 9.37 12.32 24.16
C GLN A 172 10.36 11.19 24.43
N CYS A 173 11.12 10.79 23.40
CA CYS A 173 12.17 9.79 23.56
C CYS A 173 13.26 10.30 24.52
N PRO A 174 13.59 9.58 25.61
CA PRO A 174 14.58 10.05 26.58
C PRO A 174 16.02 10.09 26.02
N THR A 175 16.28 9.37 24.94
CA THR A 175 17.62 9.28 24.34
C THR A 175 17.88 10.38 23.31
N CYS A 176 16.91 10.64 22.40
CA CYS A 176 17.13 11.55 21.28
C CYS A 176 16.18 12.75 21.21
N LEU A 177 15.27 12.87 22.19
CA LEU A 177 14.32 13.97 22.37
C LEU A 177 13.32 14.14 21.20
N HIS A 178 13.20 13.15 20.31
CA HIS A 178 12.12 13.15 19.30
C HIS A 178 10.77 12.85 19.96
N PRO A 179 9.68 13.42 19.43
CA PRO A 179 8.35 13.25 19.99
C PRO A 179 7.86 11.80 19.87
N LYS A 180 6.80 11.45 20.58
CA LYS A 180 6.17 10.13 20.57
C LYS A 180 5.80 9.61 19.18
N SER A 181 5.61 10.49 18.22
CA SER A 181 5.35 10.15 16.82
C SER A 181 6.37 9.19 16.21
N PHE A 182 7.59 9.16 16.75
CA PHE A 182 8.68 8.30 16.30
C PHE A 182 8.67 6.90 16.91
N PHE A 183 7.75 6.57 17.81
CA PHE A 183 7.67 5.23 18.35
C PHE A 183 6.78 4.31 17.52
N GLU A 184 7.18 3.05 17.46
CA GLU A 184 6.42 1.93 16.94
C GLU A 184 6.58 0.70 17.81
N LEU A 185 5.71 -0.31 17.61
CA LEU A 185 5.93 -1.60 18.28
C LEU A 185 7.20 -2.25 17.77
N TRP A 186 7.99 -2.76 18.72
CA TRP A 186 9.14 -3.58 18.38
C TRP A 186 8.70 -4.93 17.79
N ALA A 187 9.35 -5.33 16.71
CA ALA A 187 9.19 -6.65 16.10
C ALA A 187 10.58 -7.24 15.79
N GLU A 188 10.85 -8.44 16.31
CA GLU A 188 12.01 -9.23 15.87
C GLU A 188 11.69 -9.84 14.53
N ASN A 189 12.32 -9.36 13.47
CA ASN A 189 12.10 -9.81 12.10
C ASN A 189 13.40 -10.18 11.35
N TYR A 190 14.42 -10.59 12.10
CA TYR A 190 15.76 -11.02 11.64
C TYR A 190 16.15 -12.38 12.23
#